data_1582eb03535705f696e3f667c11bcd98
#
_entry.id   1582eb03535705f696e3f667c11bcd98
#
_cell.length_a   1.000
_cell.length_b   1.000
_cell.length_c   1.000
_cell.angle_alpha   90.00
_cell.angle_beta   90.00
_cell.angle_gamma   90.00
#
_symmetry.space_group_name_H-M   'P 1'
#
loop_
_entity.id
_entity.type
_entity.pdbx_description
1 polymer ?
#
loop_
_entity_poly.entity_id
_entity_poly.type
_entity_poly.pdbx_seq_one_letter_code
_entity_poly.pdbx_strand_id
1 'polypeptide(L)'
;MEKIIGLIDAPFTPFYENGEVNYEPIEAYAKMLAKNGLKGVFINGSSGEGYMLTEEERMKLAERWMEVAPEGFKVIVHVGSCCVKASKMLAEHAQKIGAWGIGAMAPPFPKVGRIEELVKYCEEIAAGAPNLPFYYYHIPAFNGAFLPMTELLKAVDGRIPNFAGIKYTYESIYEYNQCRLYKNGKFDMLHGQDETILPSLAMGGAQGGIGGTTNYNGINLVGIIDAWKAGDIEKARELQNFSQEVINVICHYRGNIVGGKRIMKLIGLDLGKNRTPFQNMTDEEEARMKAELEAINFFERCNNF
;
A
#
# COMPACT_ATOMS: atom_id res chain seq x y z
N MET A 1 3.21 2.20 20.69
CA MET A 1 2.14 2.04 19.67
C MET A 1 2.07 0.59 19.25
N GLU A 2 0.86 0.10 18.92
CA GLU A 2 0.64 -1.22 18.35
C GLU A 2 1.32 -1.31 16.97
N LYS A 3 2.06 -2.39 16.71
CA LYS A 3 2.66 -2.66 15.40
C LYS A 3 1.70 -3.45 14.52
N ILE A 4 1.78 -3.24 13.22
CA ILE A 4 0.99 -4.01 12.25
C ILE A 4 1.64 -5.38 12.07
N ILE A 5 0.86 -6.43 12.29
CA ILE A 5 1.23 -7.82 12.02
C ILE A 5 0.34 -8.37 10.92
N GLY A 6 0.94 -8.91 9.88
CA GLY A 6 0.27 -9.37 8.67
C GLY A 6 0.23 -8.30 7.57
N LEU A 7 -0.43 -8.62 6.46
CA LEU A 7 -0.44 -7.78 5.28
C LEU A 7 -1.67 -6.85 5.24
N ILE A 8 -1.41 -5.63 4.84
CA ILE A 8 -2.38 -4.57 4.54
C ILE A 8 -2.42 -4.40 3.02
N ASP A 9 -3.59 -4.30 2.44
CA ASP A 9 -3.75 -4.05 1.02
C ASP A 9 -3.59 -2.56 0.67
N ALA A 10 -3.08 -2.26 -0.53
CA ALA A 10 -3.13 -0.92 -1.10
C ALA A 10 -4.16 -0.89 -2.25
N PRO A 11 -5.46 -0.70 -1.94
CA PRO A 11 -6.54 -0.91 -2.88
C PRO A 11 -6.56 0.12 -4.00
N PHE A 12 -7.06 -0.33 -5.16
CA PHE A 12 -7.40 0.56 -6.27
C PHE A 12 -8.64 1.37 -5.96
N THR A 13 -8.72 2.58 -6.48
CA THR A 13 -9.95 3.37 -6.47
C THR A 13 -10.83 2.97 -7.63
N PRO A 14 -12.08 2.53 -7.39
CA PRO A 14 -13.00 2.23 -8.48
C PRO A 14 -13.52 3.51 -9.14
N PHE A 15 -13.66 3.49 -10.46
CA PHE A 15 -14.23 4.60 -11.24
C PHE A 15 -15.34 4.12 -12.18
N TYR A 16 -16.32 5.00 -12.42
CA TYR A 16 -17.24 4.87 -13.53
C TYR A 16 -16.54 5.23 -14.86
N GLU A 17 -17.18 4.90 -16.00
CA GLU A 17 -16.66 5.22 -17.34
C GLU A 17 -16.45 6.73 -17.58
N ASN A 18 -17.22 7.58 -16.90
CA ASN A 18 -17.06 9.04 -16.96
C ASN A 18 -15.92 9.59 -16.08
N GLY A 19 -15.20 8.70 -15.35
CA GLY A 19 -14.09 9.05 -14.47
C GLY A 19 -14.49 9.49 -13.06
N GLU A 20 -15.78 9.51 -12.72
CA GLU A 20 -16.23 9.73 -11.34
C GLU A 20 -15.93 8.51 -10.46
N VAL A 21 -15.71 8.75 -9.17
CA VAL A 21 -15.45 7.66 -8.21
C VAL A 21 -16.70 6.80 -8.02
N ASN A 22 -16.53 5.48 -8.17
CA ASN A 22 -17.57 4.50 -7.92
C ASN A 22 -17.40 3.89 -6.51
N TYR A 23 -18.28 4.23 -5.58
CA TYR A 23 -18.21 3.74 -4.20
C TYR A 23 -18.90 2.38 -3.99
N GLU A 24 -19.65 1.88 -4.97
CA GLU A 24 -20.48 0.68 -4.84
C GLU A 24 -19.66 -0.60 -4.60
N PRO A 25 -18.56 -0.89 -5.34
CA PRO A 25 -17.85 -2.15 -5.19
C PRO A 25 -17.02 -2.25 -3.91
N ILE A 26 -16.84 -1.15 -3.14
CA ILE A 26 -15.91 -1.10 -2.00
C ILE A 26 -16.27 -2.09 -0.90
N GLU A 27 -17.57 -2.35 -0.66
CA GLU A 27 -17.99 -3.34 0.34
C GLU A 27 -17.61 -4.78 -0.04
N ALA A 28 -17.88 -5.17 -1.28
CA ALA A 28 -17.46 -6.48 -1.79
C ALA A 28 -15.93 -6.63 -1.78
N TYR A 29 -15.24 -5.55 -2.13
CA TYR A 29 -13.80 -5.47 -2.11
C TYR A 29 -13.23 -5.69 -0.70
N ALA A 30 -13.73 -4.98 0.30
CA ALA A 30 -13.30 -5.12 1.70
C ALA A 30 -13.51 -6.55 2.22
N LYS A 31 -14.68 -7.15 1.92
CA LYS A 31 -15.00 -8.54 2.29
C LYS A 31 -14.06 -9.54 1.63
N MET A 32 -13.78 -9.36 0.34
CA MET A 32 -12.85 -10.21 -0.40
C MET A 32 -11.44 -10.15 0.19
N LEU A 33 -10.90 -8.95 0.46
CA LEU A 33 -9.59 -8.78 1.06
C LEU A 33 -9.49 -9.45 2.44
N ALA A 34 -10.47 -9.23 3.30
CA ALA A 34 -10.50 -9.84 4.63
C ALA A 34 -10.59 -11.38 4.56
N LYS A 35 -11.41 -11.93 3.65
CA LYS A 35 -11.53 -13.38 3.39
C LYS A 35 -10.19 -14.00 2.99
N ASN A 36 -9.37 -13.28 2.20
CA ASN A 36 -8.06 -13.73 1.75
C ASN A 36 -6.92 -13.41 2.75
N GLY A 37 -7.25 -13.07 4.00
CA GLY A 37 -6.32 -12.98 5.12
C GLY A 37 -5.67 -11.61 5.34
N LEU A 38 -6.02 -10.59 4.54
CA LEU A 38 -5.52 -9.22 4.70
C LEU A 38 -6.08 -8.61 6.01
N LYS A 39 -5.27 -7.77 6.66
CA LYS A 39 -5.57 -7.18 7.98
C LYS A 39 -6.09 -5.75 7.91
N GLY A 40 -6.20 -5.20 6.70
CA GLY A 40 -6.64 -3.83 6.50
C GLY A 40 -6.28 -3.30 5.11
N VAL A 41 -6.47 -2.00 4.96
CA VAL A 41 -6.19 -1.27 3.72
C VAL A 41 -5.40 0.01 3.98
N PHE A 42 -4.57 0.38 3.00
CA PHE A 42 -3.88 1.67 2.90
C PHE A 42 -4.45 2.42 1.69
N ILE A 43 -5.54 3.14 1.92
CA ILE A 43 -6.33 3.80 0.88
C ILE A 43 -5.72 5.13 0.42
N ASN A 44 -6.13 5.61 -0.76
CA ASN A 44 -5.64 6.85 -1.36
C ASN A 44 -4.11 6.90 -1.59
N GLY A 45 -3.44 5.75 -1.56
CA GLY A 45 -2.03 5.62 -1.92
C GLY A 45 -1.80 5.67 -3.43
N SER A 46 -0.60 5.23 -3.87
CA SER A 46 -0.24 5.21 -5.30
C SER A 46 -1.14 4.29 -6.11
N SER A 47 -1.40 3.06 -5.63
CA SER A 47 -2.32 2.13 -6.31
C SER A 47 -3.75 2.68 -6.37
N GLY A 48 -4.17 3.41 -5.34
CA GLY A 48 -5.47 4.06 -5.28
C GLY A 48 -5.55 5.39 -6.03
N GLU A 49 -4.53 5.74 -6.83
CA GLU A 49 -4.49 6.97 -7.64
C GLU A 49 -4.71 8.25 -6.81
N GLY A 50 -4.29 8.24 -5.53
CA GLY A 50 -4.67 9.26 -4.54
C GLY A 50 -4.24 10.69 -4.87
N TYR A 51 -3.15 10.90 -5.64
CA TYR A 51 -2.74 12.23 -6.14
C TYR A 51 -3.55 12.70 -7.36
N MET A 52 -4.42 11.85 -7.89
CA MET A 52 -5.28 12.14 -9.04
C MET A 52 -6.75 12.33 -8.61
N LEU A 53 -6.99 12.25 -7.30
CA LEU A 53 -8.28 12.49 -6.66
C LEU A 53 -8.31 13.90 -6.08
N THR A 54 -9.49 14.53 -6.08
CA THR A 54 -9.73 15.74 -5.29
C THR A 54 -9.72 15.43 -3.79
N GLU A 55 -9.47 16.42 -2.94
CA GLU A 55 -9.54 16.22 -1.50
C GLU A 55 -10.92 15.72 -1.05
N GLU A 56 -11.98 16.20 -1.70
CA GLU A 56 -13.36 15.77 -1.43
C GLU A 56 -13.57 14.28 -1.77
N GLU A 57 -13.09 13.82 -2.93
CA GLU A 57 -13.16 12.41 -3.30
C GLU A 57 -12.36 11.53 -2.32
N ARG A 58 -11.18 11.98 -1.89
CA ARG A 58 -10.35 11.27 -0.91
C ARG A 58 -11.05 11.14 0.44
N MET A 59 -11.74 12.19 0.90
CA MET A 59 -12.52 12.15 2.14
C MET A 59 -13.70 11.18 2.02
N LYS A 60 -14.48 11.25 0.95
CA LYS A 60 -15.63 10.36 0.71
C LYS A 60 -15.20 8.89 0.58
N LEU A 61 -14.06 8.62 -0.09
CA LEU A 61 -13.48 7.28 -0.13
C LEU A 61 -13.13 6.77 1.26
N ALA A 62 -12.50 7.62 2.09
CA ALA A 62 -12.16 7.23 3.45
C ALA A 62 -13.42 6.93 4.29
N GLU A 63 -14.46 7.75 4.19
CA GLU A 63 -15.75 7.52 4.85
C GLU A 63 -16.35 6.19 4.41
N ARG A 64 -16.37 5.91 3.09
CA ARG A 64 -16.93 4.65 2.57
C ARG A 64 -16.15 3.42 3.05
N TRP A 65 -14.81 3.48 3.04
CA TRP A 65 -14.00 2.38 3.57
C TRP A 65 -14.25 2.16 5.07
N MET A 66 -14.38 3.24 5.86
CA MET A 66 -14.71 3.13 7.30
C MET A 66 -16.08 2.54 7.56
N GLU A 67 -17.06 2.87 6.70
CA GLU A 67 -18.44 2.34 6.81
C GLU A 67 -18.50 0.82 6.58
N VAL A 68 -17.71 0.29 5.64
CA VAL A 68 -17.81 -1.11 5.19
C VAL A 68 -16.70 -2.01 5.67
N ALA A 69 -15.68 -1.47 6.31
CA ALA A 69 -14.56 -2.26 6.82
C ALA A 69 -15.05 -3.33 7.79
N PRO A 70 -14.67 -4.60 7.62
CA PRO A 70 -14.99 -5.65 8.59
C PRO A 70 -14.44 -5.32 9.98
N GLU A 71 -15.03 -5.88 11.02
CA GLU A 71 -14.56 -5.68 12.39
C GLU A 71 -13.08 -6.06 12.54
N GLY A 72 -12.29 -5.20 13.17
CA GLY A 72 -10.84 -5.38 13.34
C GLY A 72 -9.99 -5.10 12.09
N PHE A 73 -10.61 -4.74 10.97
CA PHE A 73 -9.92 -4.42 9.72
C PHE A 73 -9.37 -2.98 9.76
N LYS A 74 -8.05 -2.83 9.66
CA LYS A 74 -7.39 -1.54 9.82
C LYS A 74 -7.51 -0.68 8.55
N VAL A 75 -8.08 0.51 8.67
CA VAL A 75 -8.10 1.50 7.57
C VAL A 75 -7.05 2.56 7.84
N ILE A 76 -6.02 2.60 7.01
CA ILE A 76 -4.96 3.61 7.02
C ILE A 76 -5.19 4.54 5.84
N VAL A 77 -5.31 5.84 6.11
CA VAL A 77 -5.59 6.83 5.07
C VAL A 77 -4.30 7.52 4.63
N HIS A 78 -3.93 7.41 3.36
CA HIS A 78 -2.86 8.24 2.82
C HIS A 78 -3.38 9.68 2.67
N VAL A 79 -2.72 10.61 3.34
CA VAL A 79 -3.12 12.02 3.41
C VAL A 79 -2.13 12.97 2.73
N GLY A 80 -1.02 12.43 2.17
CA GLY A 80 0.00 13.23 1.50
C GLY A 80 -0.55 14.01 0.30
N SER A 81 -0.07 15.25 0.14
CA SER A 81 -0.40 16.17 -0.95
C SER A 81 0.79 17.10 -1.20
N CYS A 82 0.83 17.75 -2.37
CA CYS A 82 1.76 18.86 -2.62
C CYS A 82 1.45 20.09 -1.76
N CYS A 83 0.23 20.20 -1.26
CA CYS A 83 -0.21 21.27 -0.34
C CYS A 83 -0.28 20.72 1.09
N VAL A 84 0.66 21.13 1.95
CA VAL A 84 0.70 20.66 3.35
C VAL A 84 -0.57 20.98 4.13
N LYS A 85 -1.24 22.10 3.82
CA LYS A 85 -2.54 22.45 4.44
C LYS A 85 -3.63 21.45 4.06
N ALA A 86 -3.67 21.01 2.79
CA ALA A 86 -4.59 19.97 2.36
C ALA A 86 -4.26 18.62 3.04
N SER A 87 -2.97 18.26 3.14
CA SER A 87 -2.55 17.08 3.88
C SER A 87 -3.00 17.09 5.34
N LYS A 88 -2.85 18.24 6.01
CA LYS A 88 -3.29 18.41 7.40
C LYS A 88 -4.82 18.27 7.54
N MET A 89 -5.56 18.91 6.65
CA MET A 89 -7.04 18.81 6.61
C MET A 89 -7.50 17.34 6.40
N LEU A 90 -6.85 16.61 5.49
CA LEU A 90 -7.14 15.19 5.27
C LEU A 90 -6.79 14.33 6.50
N ALA A 91 -5.72 14.67 7.23
CA ALA A 91 -5.36 14.00 8.48
C ALA A 91 -6.41 14.27 9.58
N GLU A 92 -6.84 15.52 9.75
CA GLU A 92 -7.91 15.90 10.67
C GLU A 92 -9.21 15.15 10.36
N HIS A 93 -9.56 15.05 9.07
CA HIS A 93 -10.71 14.29 8.61
C HIS A 93 -10.57 12.78 8.93
N ALA A 94 -9.41 12.17 8.63
CA ALA A 94 -9.17 10.76 8.93
C ALA A 94 -9.31 10.47 10.43
N GLN A 95 -8.82 11.35 11.30
CA GLN A 95 -9.00 11.20 12.75
C GLN A 95 -10.48 11.35 13.15
N LYS A 96 -11.20 12.29 12.57
CA LYS A 96 -12.62 12.54 12.86
C LYS A 96 -13.50 11.33 12.52
N ILE A 97 -13.22 10.64 11.42
CA ILE A 97 -13.98 9.46 10.99
C ILE A 97 -13.54 8.17 11.69
N GLY A 98 -12.53 8.23 12.59
CA GLY A 98 -12.06 7.08 13.35
C GLY A 98 -11.16 6.12 12.58
N ALA A 99 -10.43 6.58 11.55
CA ALA A 99 -9.44 5.76 10.86
C ALA A 99 -8.43 5.17 11.86
N TRP A 100 -7.86 4.00 11.53
CA TRP A 100 -6.86 3.37 12.39
C TRP A 100 -5.52 4.11 12.39
N GLY A 101 -5.14 4.71 11.26
CA GLY A 101 -3.90 5.45 11.11
C GLY A 101 -3.88 6.31 9.86
N ILE A 102 -2.83 7.09 9.72
CA ILE A 102 -2.58 7.92 8.54
C ILE A 102 -1.18 7.66 7.98
N GLY A 103 -1.01 7.93 6.69
CA GLY A 103 0.29 7.87 6.03
C GLY A 103 0.48 8.98 5.02
N ALA A 104 1.74 9.36 4.77
CA ALA A 104 2.08 10.33 3.74
C ALA A 104 3.43 10.01 3.11
N MET A 105 3.53 10.07 1.78
CA MET A 105 4.82 10.09 1.09
C MET A 105 5.29 11.54 0.92
N ALA A 106 6.60 11.74 0.70
CA ALA A 106 7.11 13.03 0.29
C ALA A 106 6.38 13.52 -0.98
N PRO A 107 6.06 14.82 -1.09
CA PRO A 107 5.36 15.31 -2.26
C PRO A 107 6.22 15.13 -3.52
N PRO A 108 5.63 14.80 -4.68
CA PRO A 108 6.36 14.71 -5.94
C PRO A 108 6.83 16.09 -6.43
N PHE A 109 6.22 17.18 -5.93
CA PHE A 109 6.58 18.56 -6.20
C PHE A 109 6.24 19.48 -4.99
N PRO A 110 7.19 20.35 -4.55
CA PRO A 110 8.62 20.34 -4.91
C PRO A 110 9.33 19.09 -4.40
N LYS A 111 10.42 18.71 -5.05
CA LYS A 111 11.24 17.58 -4.57
C LYS A 111 11.89 17.91 -3.24
N VAL A 112 11.71 17.03 -2.29
CA VAL A 112 12.34 17.13 -0.97
C VAL A 112 13.77 16.60 -1.06
N GLY A 113 14.75 17.43 -0.76
CA GLY A 113 16.17 17.12 -0.89
C GLY A 113 16.92 16.98 0.44
N ARG A 114 16.28 17.30 1.57
CA ARG A 114 16.92 17.30 2.90
C ARG A 114 16.01 16.63 3.94
N ILE A 115 16.64 15.94 4.89
CA ILE A 115 15.91 15.29 6.00
C ILE A 115 15.06 16.30 6.79
N GLU A 116 15.59 17.48 7.09
CA GLU A 116 14.84 18.48 7.85
C GLU A 116 13.58 19.00 7.13
N GLU A 117 13.64 19.12 5.81
CA GLU A 117 12.46 19.49 5.00
C GLU A 117 11.38 18.39 5.11
N LEU A 118 11.81 17.12 5.02
CA LEU A 118 10.91 15.97 5.16
C LEU A 118 10.31 15.89 6.56
N VAL A 119 11.12 16.10 7.60
CA VAL A 119 10.68 16.08 9.00
C VAL A 119 9.62 17.16 9.24
N LYS A 120 9.85 18.40 8.78
CA LYS A 120 8.84 19.48 8.90
C LYS A 120 7.52 19.14 8.21
N TYR A 121 7.60 18.59 7.00
CA TYR A 121 6.41 18.14 6.27
C TYR A 121 5.64 17.06 7.05
N CYS A 122 6.34 16.05 7.56
CA CYS A 122 5.73 15.00 8.39
C CYS A 122 5.14 15.55 9.70
N GLU A 123 5.85 16.48 10.36
CA GLU A 123 5.42 17.09 11.62
C GLU A 123 4.10 17.87 11.47
N GLU A 124 3.97 18.67 10.42
CA GLU A 124 2.74 19.42 10.14
C GLU A 124 1.54 18.50 9.84
N ILE A 125 1.77 17.42 9.11
CA ILE A 125 0.72 16.43 8.79
C ILE A 125 0.32 15.66 10.06
N ALA A 126 1.29 15.14 10.79
CA ALA A 126 1.06 14.35 11.99
C ALA A 126 0.30 15.16 13.07
N ALA A 127 0.55 16.46 13.15
CA ALA A 127 -0.18 17.37 14.05
C ALA A 127 -1.67 17.51 13.71
N GLY A 128 -2.10 17.20 12.48
CA GLY A 128 -3.52 17.16 12.11
C GLY A 128 -4.28 15.95 12.70
N ALA A 129 -3.56 14.87 13.05
CA ALA A 129 -4.17 13.69 13.62
C ALA A 129 -3.32 13.14 14.79
N PRO A 130 -3.18 13.89 15.89
CA PRO A 130 -2.24 13.57 16.97
C PRO A 130 -2.54 12.26 17.69
N ASN A 131 -3.76 11.74 17.59
CA ASN A 131 -4.19 10.48 18.24
C ASN A 131 -4.07 9.27 17.31
N LEU A 132 -3.73 9.45 16.03
CA LEU A 132 -3.56 8.36 15.08
C LEU A 132 -2.08 8.04 14.86
N PRO A 133 -1.70 6.77 14.69
CA PRO A 133 -0.38 6.39 14.20
C PRO A 133 -0.10 7.05 12.84
N PHE A 134 1.04 7.71 12.71
CA PHE A 134 1.51 8.30 11.46
C PHE A 134 2.65 7.46 10.87
N TYR A 135 2.49 7.05 9.60
CA TYR A 135 3.50 6.32 8.83
C TYR A 135 4.05 7.17 7.70
N TYR A 136 5.37 7.36 7.66
CA TYR A 136 5.99 7.89 6.45
C TYR A 136 6.01 6.82 5.35
N TYR A 137 5.56 7.17 4.13
CA TYR A 137 5.60 6.28 2.99
C TYR A 137 6.84 6.57 2.14
N HIS A 138 7.88 5.74 2.29
CA HIS A 138 9.10 5.83 1.51
C HIS A 138 8.95 5.13 0.17
N ILE A 139 8.88 5.90 -0.91
CA ILE A 139 8.79 5.43 -2.29
C ILE A 139 9.54 6.38 -3.23
N PRO A 140 10.88 6.40 -3.18
CA PRO A 140 11.69 7.39 -3.90
C PRO A 140 11.57 7.30 -5.42
N ALA A 141 11.22 6.13 -5.97
CA ALA A 141 10.96 5.95 -7.40
C ALA A 141 9.84 6.87 -7.93
N PHE A 142 8.86 7.25 -7.10
CA PHE A 142 7.72 8.09 -7.51
C PHE A 142 7.93 9.57 -7.22
N ASN A 143 8.59 9.90 -6.13
CA ASN A 143 8.71 11.29 -5.67
C ASN A 143 10.14 11.87 -5.74
N GLY A 144 11.13 11.03 -6.05
CA GLY A 144 12.53 11.44 -6.16
C GLY A 144 13.22 11.75 -4.83
N ALA A 145 12.59 11.47 -3.68
CA ALA A 145 13.16 11.69 -2.34
C ALA A 145 14.02 10.50 -1.90
N PHE A 146 15.22 10.39 -2.48
CA PHE A 146 16.23 9.38 -2.11
C PHE A 146 16.99 9.81 -0.85
N LEU A 147 16.28 9.90 0.28
CA LEU A 147 16.84 10.30 1.56
C LEU A 147 17.08 9.08 2.45
N PRO A 148 18.17 9.07 3.27
CA PRO A 148 18.43 7.96 4.18
C PRO A 148 17.35 7.85 5.26
N MET A 149 16.64 6.74 5.29
CA MET A 149 15.53 6.54 6.25
C MET A 149 16.02 6.34 7.68
N THR A 150 17.25 5.86 7.88
CA THR A 150 17.89 5.83 9.20
C THR A 150 18.06 7.23 9.80
N GLU A 151 18.37 8.23 8.97
CA GLU A 151 18.47 9.63 9.40
C GLU A 151 17.08 10.22 9.69
N LEU A 152 16.07 9.86 8.90
CA LEU A 152 14.69 10.23 9.18
C LEU A 152 14.27 9.72 10.57
N LEU A 153 14.47 8.42 10.85
CA LEU A 153 14.11 7.85 12.15
C LEU A 153 14.78 8.55 13.33
N LYS A 154 16.07 8.93 13.18
CA LYS A 154 16.78 9.70 14.20
C LYS A 154 16.16 11.08 14.41
N ALA A 155 15.80 11.76 13.31
CA ALA A 155 15.32 13.13 13.35
C ALA A 155 13.87 13.26 13.86
N VAL A 156 13.00 12.26 13.63
CA VAL A 156 11.62 12.24 14.11
C VAL A 156 11.48 11.72 15.54
N ASP A 157 12.49 10.99 16.04
CA ASP A 157 12.42 10.34 17.34
C ASP A 157 12.39 11.37 18.49
N GLY A 158 11.26 11.39 19.21
CA GLY A 158 10.96 12.37 20.25
C GLY A 158 10.44 13.71 19.75
N ARG A 159 10.48 13.97 18.43
CA ARG A 159 9.98 15.20 17.81
C ARG A 159 8.53 15.06 17.32
N ILE A 160 8.17 13.90 16.72
CA ILE A 160 6.80 13.62 16.27
C ILE A 160 6.22 12.51 17.16
N PRO A 161 5.38 12.84 18.16
CA PRO A 161 4.96 11.89 19.20
C PRO A 161 4.19 10.68 18.64
N ASN A 162 3.42 10.87 17.58
CA ASN A 162 2.60 9.84 16.94
C ASN A 162 3.26 9.20 15.72
N PHE A 163 4.57 9.44 15.47
CA PHE A 163 5.30 8.75 14.40
C PHE A 163 5.41 7.26 14.73
N ALA A 164 4.70 6.44 13.97
CA ALA A 164 4.63 4.99 14.21
C ALA A 164 5.72 4.23 13.47
N GLY A 165 6.06 4.66 12.24
CA GLY A 165 7.01 3.92 11.43
C GLY A 165 7.06 4.34 9.97
N ILE A 166 7.57 3.43 9.14
CA ILE A 166 7.76 3.66 7.71
C ILE A 166 7.12 2.51 6.90
N LYS A 167 6.26 2.85 5.93
CA LYS A 167 5.99 1.96 4.80
C LYS A 167 7.17 2.09 3.84
N TYR A 168 7.98 1.04 3.73
CA TYR A 168 9.24 1.06 3.00
C TYR A 168 9.10 0.34 1.66
N THR A 169 9.02 1.12 0.58
CA THR A 169 8.91 0.65 -0.81
C THR A 169 10.14 1.09 -1.60
N TYR A 170 11.28 0.48 -1.28
CA TYR A 170 12.56 0.74 -1.93
C TYR A 170 13.44 -0.52 -1.88
N GLU A 171 14.30 -0.70 -2.87
CA GLU A 171 15.04 -1.94 -3.10
C GLU A 171 16.15 -2.22 -2.07
N SER A 172 16.57 -1.21 -1.28
CA SER A 172 17.64 -1.39 -0.31
C SER A 172 17.16 -2.16 0.93
N ILE A 173 17.15 -3.47 0.83
CA ILE A 173 16.84 -4.35 1.97
C ILE A 173 17.85 -4.19 3.12
N TYR A 174 19.08 -3.78 2.79
CA TYR A 174 20.09 -3.42 3.80
C TYR A 174 19.61 -2.23 4.64
N GLU A 175 19.20 -1.12 4.02
CA GLU A 175 18.72 0.06 4.76
C GLU A 175 17.42 -0.25 5.53
N TYR A 176 16.49 -1.00 4.90
CA TYR A 176 15.30 -1.49 5.59
C TYR A 176 15.66 -2.19 6.91
N ASN A 177 16.65 -3.10 6.89
CA ASN A 177 17.09 -3.80 8.10
C ASN A 177 17.74 -2.86 9.12
N GLN A 178 18.54 -1.89 8.70
CA GLN A 178 19.09 -0.88 9.60
C GLN A 178 17.98 -0.07 10.29
N CYS A 179 16.95 0.34 9.55
CA CYS A 179 15.78 1.01 10.11
C CYS A 179 15.04 0.12 11.11
N ARG A 180 14.86 -1.17 10.77
CA ARG A 180 14.19 -2.15 11.64
C ARG A 180 14.91 -2.35 12.96
N LEU A 181 16.24 -2.30 12.95
CA LEU A 181 17.08 -2.47 14.14
C LEU A 181 17.18 -1.20 15.00
N TYR A 182 16.76 -0.05 14.48
CA TYR A 182 16.88 1.22 15.21
C TYR A 182 16.22 1.15 16.59
N LYS A 183 16.99 1.45 17.64
CA LYS A 183 16.56 1.41 19.05
C LYS A 183 15.75 0.13 19.39
N ASN A 184 16.30 -1.02 19.05
CA ASN A 184 15.71 -2.34 19.28
C ASN A 184 14.30 -2.49 18.66
N GLY A 185 14.12 -1.95 17.46
CA GLY A 185 12.86 -2.04 16.74
C GLY A 185 11.79 -1.10 17.28
N LYS A 186 12.16 0.08 17.72
CA LYS A 186 11.22 1.09 18.25
C LYS A 186 10.09 1.39 17.27
N PHE A 187 10.43 1.58 16.00
CA PHE A 187 9.46 1.93 14.96
C PHE A 187 8.98 0.72 14.17
N ASP A 188 7.76 0.81 13.68
CA ASP A 188 7.17 -0.20 12.80
C ASP A 188 7.69 -0.03 11.37
N MET A 189 8.29 -1.10 10.83
CA MET A 189 8.84 -1.09 9.47
C MET A 189 7.99 -1.99 8.59
N LEU A 190 7.05 -1.39 7.86
CA LEU A 190 6.14 -2.09 6.97
C LEU A 190 6.81 -2.35 5.62
N HIS A 191 6.93 -3.62 5.25
CA HIS A 191 7.51 -4.00 3.97
C HIS A 191 6.56 -3.62 2.83
N GLY A 192 7.09 -2.90 1.82
CA GLY A 192 6.27 -2.32 0.75
C GLY A 192 6.50 -2.93 -0.63
N GLN A 193 7.24 -4.06 -0.73
CA GLN A 193 7.57 -4.73 -1.98
C GLN A 193 7.20 -6.21 -1.92
N ASP A 194 6.11 -6.58 -2.59
CA ASP A 194 5.56 -7.93 -2.58
C ASP A 194 6.53 -8.97 -3.15
N GLU A 195 7.40 -8.56 -4.08
CA GLU A 195 8.43 -9.36 -4.72
C GLU A 195 9.57 -9.80 -3.80
N THR A 196 9.68 -9.24 -2.59
CA THR A 196 10.79 -9.50 -1.65
C THR A 196 10.33 -9.78 -0.21
N ILE A 197 9.13 -10.32 -0.02
CA ILE A 197 8.62 -10.69 1.32
C ILE A 197 9.52 -11.74 1.98
N LEU A 198 9.83 -12.84 1.29
CA LEU A 198 10.62 -13.92 1.85
C LEU A 198 12.06 -13.49 2.22
N PRO A 199 12.83 -12.79 1.37
CA PRO A 199 14.11 -12.22 1.78
C PRO A 199 14.01 -11.31 3.01
N SER A 200 12.95 -10.50 3.09
CA SER A 200 12.70 -9.62 4.25
C SER A 200 12.41 -10.43 5.52
N LEU A 201 11.62 -11.49 5.44
CA LEU A 201 11.35 -12.41 6.55
C LEU A 201 12.64 -13.07 7.07
N ALA A 202 13.53 -13.50 6.16
CA ALA A 202 14.82 -14.11 6.51
C ALA A 202 15.72 -13.17 7.33
N MET A 203 15.55 -11.86 7.18
CA MET A 203 16.24 -10.83 7.99
C MET A 203 15.44 -10.44 9.24
N GLY A 204 14.31 -11.07 9.53
CA GLY A 204 13.39 -10.74 10.64
C GLY A 204 12.49 -9.54 10.34
N GLY A 205 12.36 -9.13 9.09
CA GLY A 205 11.42 -8.12 8.60
C GLY A 205 10.08 -8.71 8.15
N ALA A 206 9.29 -7.95 7.40
CA ALA A 206 7.99 -8.28 6.82
C ALA A 206 6.99 -8.96 7.79
N GLN A 207 7.11 -8.68 9.10
CA GLN A 207 6.10 -9.07 10.08
C GLN A 207 4.77 -8.37 9.79
N GLY A 208 4.84 -7.12 9.30
CA GLY A 208 3.79 -6.36 8.67
C GLY A 208 4.25 -5.84 7.32
N GLY A 209 3.31 -5.68 6.39
CA GLY A 209 3.58 -5.15 5.06
C GLY A 209 2.37 -4.46 4.45
N ILE A 210 2.62 -3.61 3.44
CA ILE A 210 1.57 -2.94 2.67
C ILE A 210 1.90 -3.12 1.19
N GLY A 211 1.21 -4.04 0.55
CA GLY A 211 1.43 -4.43 -0.84
C GLY A 211 0.38 -3.91 -1.82
N GLY A 212 0.71 -3.89 -3.08
CA GLY A 212 -0.20 -3.54 -4.16
C GLY A 212 -0.74 -4.77 -4.91
N THR A 213 0.04 -5.85 -5.00
CA THR A 213 -0.43 -7.09 -5.63
C THR A 213 -1.27 -7.93 -4.69
N THR A 214 -1.33 -7.58 -3.40
CA THR A 214 -2.25 -8.14 -2.40
C THR A 214 -3.72 -8.07 -2.85
N ASN A 215 -4.07 -7.11 -3.70
CA ASN A 215 -5.39 -6.93 -4.29
C ASN A 215 -5.94 -8.21 -4.95
N TYR A 216 -5.09 -8.96 -5.63
CA TYR A 216 -5.47 -10.15 -6.41
C TYR A 216 -4.63 -11.38 -6.08
N ASN A 217 -3.48 -11.22 -5.43
CA ASN A 217 -2.53 -12.27 -5.06
C ASN A 217 -2.32 -12.41 -3.54
N GLY A 218 -3.16 -11.78 -2.74
CA GLY A 218 -3.03 -11.68 -1.29
C GLY A 218 -2.93 -13.02 -0.58
N ILE A 219 -3.71 -14.01 -1.03
CA ILE A 219 -3.70 -15.37 -0.47
C ILE A 219 -2.30 -16.02 -0.55
N ASN A 220 -1.57 -15.83 -1.65
CA ASN A 220 -0.21 -16.36 -1.82
C ASN A 220 0.80 -15.59 -0.96
N LEU A 221 0.67 -14.26 -0.90
CA LEU A 221 1.57 -13.41 -0.11
C LEU A 221 1.40 -13.66 1.40
N VAL A 222 0.18 -13.85 1.87
CA VAL A 222 -0.09 -14.31 3.25
C VAL A 222 0.49 -15.72 3.44
N GLY A 223 0.31 -16.60 2.46
CA GLY A 223 0.86 -17.95 2.46
C GLY A 223 2.38 -18.01 2.60
N ILE A 224 3.13 -17.04 2.03
CA ILE A 224 4.60 -16.92 2.22
C ILE A 224 4.92 -16.75 3.71
N ILE A 225 4.20 -15.83 4.38
CA ILE A 225 4.42 -15.53 5.80
C ILE A 225 4.07 -16.75 6.66
N ASP A 226 2.98 -17.42 6.36
CA ASP A 226 2.50 -18.58 7.13
C ASP A 226 3.43 -19.78 6.94
N ALA A 227 3.88 -20.08 5.71
CA ALA A 227 4.84 -21.12 5.43
C ALA A 227 6.19 -20.83 6.14
N TRP A 228 6.67 -19.59 6.11
CA TRP A 228 7.86 -19.18 6.84
C TRP A 228 7.73 -19.42 8.35
N LYS A 229 6.60 -19.03 8.95
CA LYS A 229 6.33 -19.25 10.39
C LYS A 229 6.25 -20.73 10.75
N ALA A 230 5.75 -21.56 9.83
CA ALA A 230 5.69 -23.02 9.99
C ALA A 230 7.05 -23.70 9.77
N GLY A 231 8.08 -22.98 9.33
CA GLY A 231 9.40 -23.55 8.98
C GLY A 231 9.43 -24.22 7.62
N ASP A 232 8.37 -24.14 6.82
CA ASP A 232 8.29 -24.69 5.47
C ASP A 232 8.88 -23.71 4.44
N ILE A 233 10.22 -23.72 4.39
CA ILE A 233 10.98 -22.78 3.54
C ILE A 233 10.77 -23.08 2.05
N GLU A 234 10.60 -24.35 1.68
CA GLU A 234 10.37 -24.72 0.29
C GLU A 234 9.01 -24.18 -0.20
N LYS A 235 7.97 -24.32 0.62
CA LYS A 235 6.66 -23.75 0.30
C LYS A 235 6.69 -22.21 0.25
N ALA A 236 7.38 -21.57 1.20
CA ALA A 236 7.53 -20.10 1.19
C ALA A 236 8.25 -19.63 -0.09
N ARG A 237 9.28 -20.37 -0.53
CA ARG A 237 10.03 -20.08 -1.77
C ARG A 237 9.17 -20.28 -3.02
N GLU A 238 8.40 -21.37 -3.08
CA GLU A 238 7.47 -21.64 -4.19
C GLU A 238 6.45 -20.49 -4.34
N LEU A 239 5.82 -20.06 -3.24
CA LEU A 239 4.85 -18.98 -3.24
C LEU A 239 5.47 -17.61 -3.61
N GLN A 240 6.70 -17.34 -3.15
CA GLN A 240 7.41 -16.12 -3.52
C GLN A 240 7.75 -16.11 -5.02
N ASN A 241 8.23 -17.21 -5.57
CA ASN A 241 8.54 -17.34 -6.99
C ASN A 241 7.28 -17.14 -7.84
N PHE A 242 6.17 -17.79 -7.46
CA PHE A 242 4.88 -17.60 -8.12
C PHE A 242 4.44 -16.13 -8.09
N SER A 243 4.57 -15.48 -6.94
CA SER A 243 4.20 -14.04 -6.82
C SER A 243 5.06 -13.16 -7.72
N GLN A 244 6.34 -13.49 -7.92
CA GLN A 244 7.21 -12.80 -8.86
C GLN A 244 6.82 -13.06 -10.33
N GLU A 245 6.36 -14.28 -10.68
CA GLU A 245 5.82 -14.57 -12.02
C GLU A 245 4.60 -13.68 -12.32
N VAL A 246 3.68 -13.53 -11.36
CA VAL A 246 2.53 -12.62 -11.50
C VAL A 246 2.99 -11.17 -11.70
N ILE A 247 3.99 -10.72 -10.95
CA ILE A 247 4.56 -9.37 -11.08
C ILE A 247 5.21 -9.19 -12.45
N ASN A 248 5.92 -10.19 -12.96
CA ASN A 248 6.51 -10.15 -14.30
C ASN A 248 5.43 -9.94 -15.37
N VAL A 249 4.30 -10.63 -15.27
CA VAL A 249 3.18 -10.44 -16.20
C VAL A 249 2.69 -8.99 -16.16
N ILE A 250 2.38 -8.44 -14.98
CA ILE A 250 1.85 -7.06 -14.91
C ILE A 250 2.85 -6.00 -15.39
N CYS A 251 4.16 -6.27 -15.28
CA CYS A 251 5.19 -5.37 -15.80
C CYS A 251 5.11 -5.19 -17.32
N HIS A 252 4.63 -6.17 -18.08
CA HIS A 252 4.36 -6.03 -19.50
C HIS A 252 3.19 -5.08 -19.81
N TYR A 253 2.33 -4.81 -18.80
CA TYR A 253 1.07 -4.07 -18.92
C TYR A 253 1.03 -2.84 -18.02
N ARG A 254 2.09 -2.05 -18.00
CA ARG A 254 2.22 -0.78 -17.25
C ARG A 254 2.15 -0.94 -15.71
N GLY A 255 2.55 -2.11 -15.22
CA GLY A 255 2.69 -2.39 -13.78
C GLY A 255 1.37 -2.50 -13.02
N ASN A 256 1.47 -2.44 -11.69
CA ASN A 256 0.34 -2.74 -10.81
C ASN A 256 -0.84 -1.76 -10.97
N ILE A 257 -0.60 -0.47 -11.18
CA ILE A 257 -1.69 0.52 -11.23
C ILE A 257 -2.63 0.26 -12.40
N VAL A 258 -2.10 -0.07 -13.58
CA VAL A 258 -2.90 -0.32 -14.78
C VAL A 258 -3.17 -1.81 -14.96
N GLY A 259 -2.13 -2.64 -15.05
CA GLY A 259 -2.26 -4.08 -15.23
C GLY A 259 -2.95 -4.76 -14.05
N GLY A 260 -2.54 -4.43 -12.83
CA GLY A 260 -3.14 -5.00 -11.61
C GLY A 260 -4.62 -4.65 -11.45
N LYS A 261 -5.00 -3.40 -11.73
CA LYS A 261 -6.42 -3.00 -11.69
C LYS A 261 -7.26 -3.78 -12.73
N ARG A 262 -6.67 -4.10 -13.89
CA ARG A 262 -7.33 -4.92 -14.90
C ARG A 262 -7.45 -6.40 -14.46
N ILE A 263 -6.48 -6.93 -13.69
CA ILE A 263 -6.60 -8.26 -13.10
C ILE A 263 -7.81 -8.35 -12.18
N MET A 264 -8.13 -7.30 -11.41
CA MET A 264 -9.33 -7.28 -10.56
C MET A 264 -10.60 -7.55 -11.36
N LYS A 265 -10.74 -6.98 -12.55
CA LYS A 265 -11.86 -7.29 -13.46
C LYS A 265 -11.85 -8.77 -13.88
N LEU A 266 -10.68 -9.31 -14.21
CA LEU A 266 -10.54 -10.70 -14.65
C LEU A 266 -10.90 -11.71 -13.54
N ILE A 267 -10.69 -11.37 -12.28
CA ILE A 267 -11.09 -12.21 -11.13
C ILE A 267 -12.51 -11.92 -10.61
N GLY A 268 -13.27 -11.02 -11.25
CA GLY A 268 -14.68 -10.80 -10.97
C GLY A 268 -15.05 -9.50 -10.27
N LEU A 269 -14.11 -8.58 -10.02
CA LEU A 269 -14.38 -7.26 -9.45
C LEU A 269 -13.94 -6.15 -10.42
N ASP A 270 -14.84 -5.67 -11.24
CA ASP A 270 -14.55 -4.57 -12.15
C ASP A 270 -14.49 -3.24 -11.39
N LEU A 271 -13.30 -2.64 -11.37
CA LEU A 271 -13.02 -1.36 -10.73
C LEU A 271 -12.93 -0.21 -11.74
N GLY A 272 -13.32 -0.46 -12.99
CA GLY A 272 -13.31 0.52 -14.08
C GLY A 272 -11.89 0.84 -14.58
N LYS A 273 -11.78 1.98 -15.26
CA LYS A 273 -10.53 2.47 -15.86
C LYS A 273 -9.72 3.32 -14.89
N ASN A 274 -8.42 3.49 -15.18
CA ASN A 274 -7.59 4.48 -14.50
C ASN A 274 -7.90 5.89 -15.06
N ARG A 275 -7.70 6.92 -14.22
CA ARG A 275 -7.76 8.32 -14.66
C ARG A 275 -6.55 8.69 -15.52
N THR A 276 -6.70 9.69 -16.38
CA THR A 276 -5.57 10.34 -17.03
C THR A 276 -4.61 10.92 -15.99
N PRO A 277 -3.28 10.86 -16.24
CA PRO A 277 -2.62 10.57 -17.51
C PRO A 277 -2.36 9.08 -17.79
N PHE A 278 -2.86 8.14 -16.99
CA PHE A 278 -2.65 6.73 -17.27
C PHE A 278 -3.29 6.33 -18.60
N GLN A 279 -2.53 5.61 -19.41
CA GLN A 279 -3.04 4.95 -20.60
C GLN A 279 -3.63 3.61 -20.18
N ASN A 280 -4.94 3.48 -20.31
CA ASN A 280 -5.64 2.23 -20.03
C ASN A 280 -5.29 1.13 -21.05
N MET A 281 -5.45 -0.13 -20.65
CA MET A 281 -5.26 -1.27 -21.53
C MET A 281 -6.35 -1.34 -22.60
N THR A 282 -5.95 -1.81 -23.80
CA THR A 282 -6.91 -2.21 -24.86
C THR A 282 -7.47 -3.61 -24.56
N ASP A 283 -8.54 -3.99 -25.27
CA ASP A 283 -9.11 -5.33 -25.13
C ASP A 283 -8.16 -6.42 -25.62
N GLU A 284 -7.32 -6.12 -26.61
CA GLU A 284 -6.30 -7.05 -27.10
C GLU A 284 -5.16 -7.22 -26.07
N GLU A 285 -4.77 -6.15 -25.37
CA GLU A 285 -3.81 -6.23 -24.28
C GLU A 285 -4.38 -7.04 -23.10
N GLU A 286 -5.67 -6.83 -22.74
CA GLU A 286 -6.36 -7.61 -21.72
C GLU A 286 -6.38 -9.11 -22.07
N ALA A 287 -6.73 -9.45 -23.31
CA ALA A 287 -6.76 -10.83 -23.78
C ALA A 287 -5.36 -11.49 -23.72
N ARG A 288 -4.30 -10.78 -24.10
CA ARG A 288 -2.91 -11.29 -23.99
C ARG A 288 -2.51 -11.48 -22.53
N MET A 289 -2.75 -10.50 -21.66
CA MET A 289 -2.46 -10.60 -20.22
C MET A 289 -3.19 -11.79 -19.60
N LYS A 290 -4.46 -12.00 -19.97
CA LYS A 290 -5.24 -13.15 -19.48
C LYS A 290 -4.57 -14.46 -19.88
N ALA A 291 -4.14 -14.60 -21.13
CA ALA A 291 -3.45 -15.81 -21.59
C ALA A 291 -2.11 -16.05 -20.86
N GLU A 292 -1.32 -14.99 -20.58
CA GLU A 292 -0.09 -15.07 -19.80
C GLU A 292 -0.39 -15.51 -18.35
N LEU A 293 -1.46 -15.00 -17.73
CA LEU A 293 -1.89 -15.40 -16.39
C LEU A 293 -2.41 -16.86 -16.36
N GLU A 294 -3.13 -17.31 -17.38
CA GLU A 294 -3.56 -18.71 -17.55
C GLU A 294 -2.36 -19.66 -17.65
N ALA A 295 -1.33 -19.26 -18.38
CA ALA A 295 -0.12 -20.06 -18.56
C ALA A 295 0.64 -20.35 -17.25
N ILE A 296 0.50 -19.49 -16.24
CA ILE A 296 1.09 -19.68 -14.90
C ILE A 296 0.07 -20.20 -13.87
N ASN A 297 -1.11 -20.65 -14.30
CA ASN A 297 -2.22 -21.11 -13.44
C ASN A 297 -2.66 -20.09 -12.38
N PHE A 298 -2.63 -18.79 -12.73
CA PHE A 298 -2.95 -17.71 -11.79
C PHE A 298 -4.38 -17.80 -11.25
N PHE A 299 -5.38 -18.06 -12.11
CA PHE A 299 -6.80 -18.05 -11.73
C PHE A 299 -7.21 -19.17 -10.76
N GLU A 300 -6.39 -20.23 -10.65
CA GLU A 300 -6.59 -21.30 -9.66
C GLU A 300 -6.02 -20.94 -8.28
N ARG A 301 -5.19 -19.88 -8.22
CA ARG A 301 -4.38 -19.50 -7.06
C ARG A 301 -4.60 -18.07 -6.58
N CYS A 302 -5.37 -17.25 -7.31
CA CYS A 302 -5.61 -15.84 -6.98
C CYS A 302 -6.58 -15.69 -5.80
N ASN A 303 -6.75 -14.44 -5.34
CA ASN A 303 -7.79 -14.10 -4.38
C ASN A 303 -9.16 -14.52 -4.88
N ASN A 304 -9.99 -15.00 -3.97
CA ASN A 304 -11.34 -15.45 -4.28
C ASN A 304 -12.40 -14.70 -3.45
N PHE A 305 -13.60 -14.58 -4.00
CA PHE A 305 -14.77 -13.92 -3.39
C PHE A 305 -15.56 -14.82 -2.45
#